data_3b58ee45bbedfd41ff39b2ba0b5e9eda
#
_entry.id   3b58ee45bbedfd41ff39b2ba0b5e9eda
#
_cell.length_a   1.000
_cell.length_b   1.000
_cell.length_c   1.000
_cell.angle_alpha   90.00
_cell.angle_beta   90.00
_cell.angle_gamma   90.00
#
_symmetry.space_group_name_H-M   'P 1'
#
loop_
_entity.id
_entity.type
_entity.pdbx_description
1 polymer ?
#
loop_
_entity_poly.entity_id
_entity_poly.type
_entity_poly.pdbx_seq_one_letter_code
_entity_poly.pdbx_strand_id
1 'polypeptide(L)'
;GLEACFFVLIRTSEHEAEWQRKFLKALRERPEVLEAHRLAGDIDYILKVRVRNARAYDTFYQALISEVRIYNVTALLSMEEIKSTTVLPL
;
A
#
# COMPACT_ATOMS: atom_id res chain seq x y z
N GLY A 1 -5.48 -21.02 2.28
CA GLY A 1 -4.29 -20.71 3.03
C GLY A 1 -4.45 -19.44 3.83
N LEU A 2 -3.57 -19.27 4.78
CA LEU A 2 -3.53 -18.05 5.57
C LEU A 2 -2.97 -16.92 4.72
N GLU A 3 -3.63 -15.79 4.79
CA GLU A 3 -3.19 -14.59 4.10
C GLU A 3 -2.88 -13.52 5.13
N ALA A 4 -1.90 -12.69 4.80
CA ALA A 4 -1.51 -11.55 5.63
C ALA A 4 -1.96 -10.26 4.96
N CYS A 5 -2.54 -9.36 5.73
CA CYS A 5 -2.93 -8.05 5.27
C CYS A 5 -2.02 -7.02 5.92
N PHE A 6 -1.38 -6.19 5.08
CA PHE A 6 -0.52 -5.11 5.55
C PHE A 6 -1.13 -3.77 5.17
N PHE A 7 -1.08 -2.83 6.10
CA PHE A 7 -1.36 -1.44 5.78
C PHE A 7 -0.03 -0.74 5.65
N VAL A 8 0.22 -0.17 4.49
CA VAL A 8 1.49 0.43 4.14
C VAL A 8 1.33 1.93 4.08
N LEU A 9 2.04 2.62 4.96
CA LEU A 9 1.97 4.07 5.06
C LEU A 9 3.20 4.66 4.38
N ILE A 10 2.97 5.56 3.44
CA ILE A 10 4.04 6.14 2.64
C ILE A 10 4.07 7.65 2.81
N ARG A 11 5.25 8.17 3.13
CA ARG A 11 5.53 9.59 3.13
C ARG A 11 6.51 9.87 2.01
N THR A 12 6.31 10.96 1.29
CA THR A 12 7.19 11.32 0.19
C THR A 12 7.35 12.82 0.11
N SER A 13 8.55 13.26 -0.28
CA SER A 13 8.78 14.64 -0.66
C SER A 13 8.64 14.84 -2.16
N GLU A 14 8.40 13.75 -2.90
CA GLU A 14 8.26 13.81 -4.35
C GLU A 14 6.82 14.16 -4.72
N HIS A 15 6.64 15.33 -5.32
CA HIS A 15 5.33 15.81 -5.71
C HIS A 15 5.24 16.09 -7.20
N GLU A 16 6.27 15.68 -7.97
CA GLU A 16 6.27 15.85 -9.41
C GLU A 16 5.28 14.89 -10.08
N ALA A 17 4.64 15.38 -11.14
CA ALA A 17 3.65 14.59 -11.87
C ALA A 17 4.25 13.31 -12.43
N GLU A 18 5.52 13.36 -12.87
CA GLU A 18 6.19 12.18 -13.40
C GLU A 18 6.33 11.08 -12.35
N TRP A 19 6.75 11.46 -11.14
CA TRP A 19 6.87 10.51 -10.04
C TRP A 19 5.51 9.91 -9.68
N GLN A 20 4.48 10.76 -9.57
CA GLN A 20 3.14 10.31 -9.24
C GLN A 20 2.61 9.32 -10.28
N ARG A 21 2.83 9.61 -11.56
CA ARG A 21 2.39 8.73 -12.63
C ARG A 21 3.04 7.36 -12.54
N LYS A 22 4.35 7.33 -12.31
CA LYS A 22 5.09 6.06 -12.14
C LYS A 22 4.59 5.29 -10.93
N PHE A 23 4.38 5.99 -9.83
CA PHE A 23 3.92 5.38 -8.59
C PHE A 23 2.53 4.76 -8.77
N LEU A 24 1.59 5.52 -9.31
CA LEU A 24 0.23 5.04 -9.52
C LEU A 24 0.21 3.85 -10.49
N LYS A 25 1.01 3.92 -11.54
CA LYS A 25 1.11 2.82 -12.50
C LYS A 25 1.64 1.56 -11.81
N ALA A 26 2.71 1.69 -11.02
CA ALA A 26 3.27 0.56 -10.29
C ALA A 26 2.25 -0.08 -9.37
N LEU A 27 1.44 0.73 -8.68
CA LEU A 27 0.39 0.20 -7.79
C LEU A 27 -0.69 -0.53 -8.57
N ARG A 28 -1.13 0.03 -9.69
CA ARG A 28 -2.20 -0.58 -10.50
C ARG A 28 -1.79 -1.91 -11.10
N GLU A 29 -0.50 -2.09 -11.37
CA GLU A 29 0.02 -3.32 -11.95
C GLU A 29 0.25 -4.43 -10.94
N ARG A 30 0.08 -4.16 -9.65
CA ARG A 30 0.34 -5.12 -8.59
C ARG A 30 -0.97 -5.63 -8.00
N PRO A 31 -1.31 -6.91 -8.29
CA PRO A 31 -2.58 -7.45 -7.79
C PRO A 31 -2.63 -7.55 -6.26
N GLU A 32 -1.49 -7.56 -5.59
CA GLU A 32 -1.43 -7.58 -4.12
C GLU A 32 -2.00 -6.31 -3.50
N VAL A 33 -2.00 -5.19 -4.24
CA VAL A 33 -2.54 -3.93 -3.75
C VAL A 33 -4.05 -3.92 -3.97
N LEU A 34 -4.80 -4.07 -2.89
CA LEU A 34 -6.26 -4.09 -2.95
C LEU A 34 -6.85 -2.70 -2.93
N GLU A 35 -6.22 -1.78 -2.21
CA GLU A 35 -6.66 -0.41 -2.08
C GLU A 35 -5.44 0.51 -1.99
N ALA A 36 -5.59 1.69 -2.53
CA ALA A 36 -4.59 2.74 -2.43
C ALA A 36 -5.30 4.07 -2.33
N HIS A 37 -4.92 4.89 -1.36
CA HIS A 37 -5.51 6.20 -1.13
C HIS A 37 -4.43 7.25 -0.98
N ARG A 38 -4.66 8.41 -1.58
CA ARG A 38 -3.85 9.59 -1.31
C ARG A 38 -4.51 10.33 -0.16
N LEU A 39 -3.70 10.68 0.84
CA LEU A 39 -4.20 11.24 2.09
C LEU A 39 -3.77 12.70 2.23
N ALA A 40 -4.60 13.47 2.93
CA ALA A 40 -4.23 14.79 3.41
C ALA A 40 -3.79 14.62 4.87
N GLY A 41 -2.56 15.01 5.18
CA GLY A 41 -2.01 14.87 6.52
C GLY A 41 -0.54 14.50 6.49
N ASP A 42 -0.04 13.96 7.59
CA ASP A 42 1.38 13.58 7.70
C ASP A 42 1.78 12.43 6.79
N ILE A 43 0.84 11.55 6.51
CA ILE A 43 1.07 10.42 5.63
C ILE A 43 0.49 10.78 4.27
N ASP A 44 1.24 10.56 3.20
CA ASP A 44 0.81 10.93 1.86
C ASP A 44 -0.04 9.88 1.18
N TYR A 45 0.29 8.59 1.41
CA TYR A 45 -0.46 7.48 0.81
C TYR A 45 -0.61 6.35 1.81
N ILE A 46 -1.74 5.65 1.71
CA ILE A 46 -1.94 4.39 2.42
C ILE A 46 -2.34 3.32 1.42
N LEU A 47 -1.71 2.15 1.55
CA LEU A 47 -2.01 0.99 0.72
C LEU A 47 -2.56 -0.12 1.61
N LYS A 48 -3.52 -0.87 1.07
CA LYS A 48 -3.93 -2.13 1.68
C LYS A 48 -3.38 -3.24 0.79
N VAL A 49 -2.47 -4.03 1.34
CA VAL A 49 -1.75 -5.06 0.60
C VAL A 49 -2.08 -6.42 1.21
N ARG A 50 -2.50 -7.36 0.36
CA ARG A 50 -2.77 -8.73 0.81
C ARG A 50 -1.81 -9.67 0.12
N VAL A 51 -1.10 -10.43 0.95
CA VAL A 51 -0.09 -11.38 0.50
C VAL A 51 -0.20 -12.66 1.32
N ARG A 52 0.48 -13.71 0.86
CA ARG A 52 0.40 -15.01 1.50
C ARG A 52 1.05 -15.02 2.89
N ASN A 53 2.16 -14.30 3.04
CA ASN A 53 2.93 -14.26 4.28
C ASN A 53 3.89 -13.08 4.28
N ALA A 54 4.67 -12.93 5.35
CA ALA A 54 5.61 -11.81 5.47
C ALA A 54 6.69 -11.82 4.39
N ARG A 55 7.14 -13.01 4.00
CA ARG A 55 8.15 -13.14 2.94
C ARG A 55 7.59 -12.62 1.60
N ALA A 56 6.35 -12.96 1.31
CA ALA A 56 5.69 -12.48 0.10
C ALA A 56 5.52 -10.96 0.13
N TYR A 57 5.30 -10.37 1.31
CA TYR A 57 5.28 -8.93 1.44
C TYR A 57 6.64 -8.32 1.07
N ASP A 58 7.72 -8.91 1.57
CA ASP A 58 9.05 -8.40 1.26
C ASP A 58 9.33 -8.45 -0.25
N THR A 59 8.94 -9.54 -0.89
CA THR A 59 9.08 -9.68 -2.34
C THR A 59 8.30 -8.58 -3.07
N PHE A 60 7.08 -8.33 -2.65
CA PHE A 60 6.26 -7.25 -3.19
C PHE A 60 6.94 -5.90 -3.00
N TYR A 61 7.42 -5.63 -1.78
CA TYR A 61 8.04 -4.37 -1.44
C TYR A 61 9.30 -4.12 -2.27
N GLN A 62 10.17 -5.12 -2.39
CA GLN A 62 11.39 -5.00 -3.18
C GLN A 62 11.08 -4.72 -4.65
N ALA A 63 10.07 -5.38 -5.18
CA ALA A 63 9.65 -5.15 -6.56
C ALA A 63 9.12 -3.73 -6.75
N LEU A 64 8.34 -3.24 -5.79
CA LEU A 64 7.78 -1.89 -5.87
C LEU A 64 8.88 -0.83 -5.85
N ILE A 65 9.82 -0.91 -4.91
CA ILE A 65 10.86 0.10 -4.80
C ILE A 65 11.88 0.03 -5.93
N SER A 66 11.94 -1.08 -6.66
CA SER A 66 12.77 -1.17 -7.84
C SER A 66 12.22 -0.36 -9.02
N GLU A 67 10.92 -0.12 -9.02
CA GLU A 67 10.25 0.62 -10.10
C GLU A 67 10.10 2.09 -9.78
N VAL A 68 9.90 2.43 -8.52
CA VAL A 68 9.65 3.82 -8.12
C VAL A 68 10.35 4.10 -6.80
N ARG A 69 10.95 5.28 -6.71
CA ARG A 69 11.72 5.67 -5.54
C ARG A 69 10.78 6.07 -4.40
N ILE A 70 10.84 5.30 -3.31
CA ILE A 70 10.05 5.54 -2.11
C ILE A 70 11.01 5.50 -0.91
N TYR A 71 11.04 6.58 -0.13
CA TYR A 71 12.02 6.70 0.94
C TYR A 71 11.50 6.42 2.34
N ASN A 72 10.22 6.64 2.57
CA ASN A 72 9.69 6.57 3.92
C ASN A 72 8.44 5.69 3.92
N VAL A 73 8.61 4.44 4.31
CA VAL A 73 7.57 3.43 4.28
C VAL A 73 7.46 2.77 5.64
N THR A 74 6.25 2.70 6.16
CA THR A 74 5.94 1.95 7.37
C THR A 74 4.89 0.92 7.02
N ALA A 75 5.21 -0.36 7.23
CA ALA A 75 4.29 -1.45 6.97
C ALA A 75 3.76 -1.98 8.31
N LEU A 76 2.45 -2.04 8.44
CA LEU A 76 1.78 -2.51 9.64
C LEU A 76 1.00 -3.77 9.30
N LEU A 77 1.27 -4.85 10.03
CA LEU A 77 0.52 -6.10 9.85
C LEU A 77 -0.82 -5.98 10.58
N SER A 78 -1.90 -6.22 9.85
CA SER A 78 -3.21 -6.30 10.47
C SER A 78 -3.30 -7.62 11.23
N MET A 79 -3.47 -7.53 12.54
CA MET A 79 -3.57 -8.72 13.40
C MET A 79 -4.95 -9.35 13.32
N GLU A 80 -5.96 -8.52 13.10
CA GLU A 80 -7.35 -8.97 13.14
C GLU A 80 -8.23 -7.95 12.44
N GLU A 81 -9.08 -8.40 11.54
CA GLU A 81 -10.10 -7.55 10.96
C GLU A 81 -11.33 -7.60 11.85
N ILE A 82 -11.59 -6.50 12.56
CA ILE A 82 -12.68 -6.45 13.54
C ILE A 82 -14.02 -6.22 12.84
N LYS A 83 -14.02 -5.40 11.80
CA LYS A 83 -15.25 -5.09 11.09
C LYS A 83 -14.91 -4.65 9.67
N SER A 84 -15.66 -5.14 8.71
CA SER A 84 -15.57 -4.70 7.33
C SER A 84 -16.97 -4.73 6.74
N THR A 85 -17.46 -3.58 6.30
CA THR A 85 -18.76 -3.48 5.66
C THR A 85 -18.75 -2.34 4.65
N THR A 86 -19.47 -2.52 3.56
CA THR A 86 -19.67 -1.49 2.56
C THR A 86 -21.06 -0.84 2.68
N VAL A 87 -21.87 -1.31 3.63
CA VAL A 87 -23.22 -0.81 3.83
C VAL A 87 -23.18 0.39 4.77
N LEU A 88 -23.66 1.53 4.28
CA LEU A 88 -23.76 2.75 5.07
C LEU A 88 -25.13 2.79 5.76
N PRO A 89 -25.18 3.17 7.04
CA PRO A 89 -26.47 3.40 7.71
C PRO A 89 -27.15 4.64 7.13
N LEU A 90 -28.39 4.51 6.77
CA LEU A 90 -29.18 5.62 6.24
C LEU A 90 -30.24 6.07 7.23
#